data_147e62b190b28343a478438dfdaead9a
#
_entry.id   147e62b190b28343a478438dfdaead9a
#
_cell.length_a   1.000
_cell.length_b   1.000
_cell.length_c   1.000
_cell.angle_alpha   90.00
_cell.angle_beta   90.00
_cell.angle_gamma   90.00
#
_symmetry.space_group_name_H-M   'P 1'
#
loop_
_entity.id
_entity.type
_entity.pdbx_description
1 polymer ?
#
loop_
_entity_poly.entity_id
_entity_poly.type
_entity_poly.pdbx_seq_one_letter_code
_entity_poly.pdbx_strand_id
1 'polypeptide(L)'
;MTQLSERLNRLAPSATLVMSQKSSEMKAQGIDVINLSVGEPDFNTPDHIKEAAKKAIDDNFSRYSPVPGYMDLRKAIVAKLKNENALDYSTNEILVSNGAKQCVCNAVMALVNPGEEVIIPAPYWVSYPQMVKLAGGTPVIVNAGFEQD
;
A
#
# COMPACT_ATOMS: atom_id res chain seq x y z
N MET A 1 6.08 -9.53 30.81
CA MET A 1 5.45 -9.20 29.53
C MET A 1 6.50 -8.54 28.66
N THR A 2 6.64 -8.97 27.42
CA THR A 2 7.60 -8.37 26.48
C THR A 2 7.09 -6.97 26.13
N GLN A 3 7.86 -5.94 26.44
CA GLN A 3 7.51 -4.55 26.11
C GLN A 3 7.73 -4.34 24.60
N LEU A 4 6.72 -3.85 23.89
CA LEU A 4 6.84 -3.47 22.48
C LEU A 4 7.77 -2.27 22.34
N SER A 5 8.39 -2.13 21.16
CA SER A 5 9.23 -0.96 20.89
C SER A 5 8.41 0.33 20.95
N GLU A 6 9.03 1.43 21.36
CA GLU A 6 8.37 2.76 21.37
C GLU A 6 7.82 3.14 20.00
N ARG A 7 8.48 2.69 18.93
CA ARG A 7 8.04 2.90 17.54
C ARG A 7 6.64 2.33 17.31
N LEU A 8 6.36 1.12 17.80
CA LEU A 8 5.05 0.49 17.67
C LEU A 8 4.01 1.12 18.62
N ASN A 9 4.43 1.57 19.80
CA ASN A 9 3.53 2.22 20.75
C ASN A 9 3.02 3.59 20.25
N ARG A 10 3.68 4.20 19.27
CA ARG A 10 3.24 5.46 18.61
C ARG A 10 2.16 5.25 17.56
N LEU A 11 1.92 3.99 17.13
CA LEU A 11 0.94 3.69 16.09
C LEU A 11 -0.47 3.54 16.68
N ALA A 12 -1.44 4.12 16.01
CA ALA A 12 -2.85 3.84 16.30
C ALA A 12 -3.30 2.54 15.59
N PRO A 13 -4.23 1.78 16.17
CA PRO A 13 -4.90 0.69 15.47
C PRO A 13 -5.51 1.17 14.15
N SER A 14 -5.54 0.30 13.14
CA SER A 14 -6.14 0.64 11.85
C SER A 14 -7.65 0.82 11.99
N ALA A 15 -8.14 2.05 11.83
CA ALA A 15 -9.57 2.35 11.87
C ALA A 15 -10.36 1.51 10.85
N THR A 16 -9.81 1.28 9.66
CA THR A 16 -10.41 0.44 8.60
C THR A 16 -10.62 -0.99 9.08
N LEU A 17 -9.61 -1.59 9.72
CA LEU A 17 -9.72 -2.97 10.22
C LEU A 17 -10.72 -3.08 11.38
N VAL A 18 -10.71 -2.12 12.30
CA VAL A 18 -11.66 -2.08 13.41
C VAL A 18 -13.10 -1.97 12.91
N MET A 19 -13.36 -1.10 11.93
CA MET A 19 -14.68 -0.94 11.34
C MET A 19 -15.12 -2.17 10.56
N SER A 20 -14.21 -2.79 9.80
CA SER A 20 -14.49 -4.03 9.06
C SER A 20 -14.83 -5.18 10.00
N GLN A 21 -14.07 -5.35 11.09
CA GLN A 21 -14.35 -6.34 12.12
C GLN A 21 -15.73 -6.11 12.76
N LYS A 22 -16.05 -4.89 13.16
CA LYS A 22 -17.34 -4.54 13.73
C LYS A 22 -18.50 -4.82 12.78
N SER A 23 -18.34 -4.50 11.48
CA SER A 23 -19.33 -4.84 10.46
C SER A 23 -19.55 -6.35 10.36
N SER A 24 -18.47 -7.15 10.41
CA SER A 24 -18.57 -8.62 10.38
C SER A 24 -19.25 -9.19 11.61
N GLU A 25 -18.96 -8.67 12.79
CA GLU A 25 -19.60 -9.05 14.06
C GLU A 25 -21.10 -8.74 14.04
N MET A 26 -21.51 -7.58 13.53
CA MET A 26 -22.92 -7.22 13.41
C MET A 26 -23.65 -8.11 12.40
N LYS A 27 -23.05 -8.44 11.27
CA LYS A 27 -23.60 -9.38 10.30
C LYS A 27 -23.78 -10.79 10.90
N ALA A 28 -22.83 -11.25 11.70
CA ALA A 28 -22.91 -12.53 12.39
C ALA A 28 -24.08 -12.58 13.42
N GLN A 29 -24.51 -11.42 13.93
CA GLN A 29 -25.70 -11.28 14.79
C GLN A 29 -27.01 -11.14 14.02
N GLY A 30 -26.99 -11.28 12.68
CA GLY A 30 -28.17 -11.17 11.83
C GLY A 30 -28.59 -9.73 11.51
N ILE A 31 -27.76 -8.73 11.84
CA ILE A 31 -28.05 -7.34 11.54
C ILE A 31 -27.68 -7.08 10.06
N ASP A 32 -28.61 -6.48 9.31
CA ASP A 32 -28.35 -6.04 7.93
C ASP A 32 -27.45 -4.80 7.95
N VAL A 33 -26.20 -4.98 7.50
CA VAL A 33 -25.16 -3.93 7.53
C VAL A 33 -24.61 -3.68 6.15
N ILE A 34 -24.68 -2.42 5.70
CA ILE A 34 -23.96 -1.92 4.53
C ILE A 34 -22.55 -1.55 4.97
N ASN A 35 -21.55 -2.28 4.48
CA ASN A 35 -20.14 -2.05 4.82
C ASN A 35 -19.46 -1.14 3.79
N LEU A 36 -19.11 0.08 4.18
CA LEU A 36 -18.38 1.05 3.37
C LEU A 36 -16.96 1.33 3.93
N SER A 37 -16.45 0.46 4.82
CA SER A 37 -15.18 0.70 5.51
C SER A 37 -13.93 0.26 4.73
N VAL A 38 -14.09 -0.63 3.75
CA VAL A 38 -12.99 -1.16 2.93
C VAL A 38 -13.32 -0.96 1.46
N GLY A 39 -12.39 -0.33 0.73
CA GLY A 39 -12.42 -0.27 -0.72
C GLY A 39 -11.77 -1.52 -1.31
N GLU A 40 -12.57 -2.37 -1.94
CA GLU A 40 -12.12 -3.60 -2.59
C GLU A 40 -12.76 -3.69 -3.97
N PRO A 41 -12.00 -4.09 -5.03
CA PRO A 41 -12.58 -4.31 -6.34
C PRO A 41 -13.64 -5.41 -6.29
N ASP A 42 -14.80 -5.19 -6.91
CA ASP A 42 -15.88 -6.16 -7.02
C ASP A 42 -15.72 -7.13 -8.20
N PHE A 43 -14.79 -6.85 -9.11
CA PHE A 43 -14.41 -7.73 -10.21
C PHE A 43 -13.42 -8.81 -9.77
N ASN A 44 -13.63 -10.02 -10.25
CA ASN A 44 -12.63 -11.08 -10.10
C ASN A 44 -11.37 -10.77 -10.92
N THR A 45 -10.24 -11.35 -10.49
CA THR A 45 -9.00 -11.33 -11.30
C THR A 45 -9.29 -11.87 -12.70
N PRO A 46 -8.90 -11.17 -13.78
CA PRO A 46 -9.09 -11.64 -15.16
C PRO A 46 -8.49 -13.03 -15.41
N ASP A 47 -9.17 -13.86 -16.21
CA ASP A 47 -8.79 -15.26 -16.36
C ASP A 47 -7.38 -15.44 -16.94
N HIS A 48 -6.96 -14.60 -17.90
CA HIS A 48 -5.59 -14.67 -18.44
C HIS A 48 -4.52 -14.41 -17.37
N ILE A 49 -4.79 -13.59 -16.35
CA ILE A 49 -3.87 -13.35 -15.23
C ILE A 49 -3.83 -14.57 -14.31
N LYS A 50 -5.00 -15.19 -14.04
CA LYS A 50 -5.07 -16.42 -13.24
C LYS A 50 -4.29 -17.55 -13.91
N GLU A 51 -4.48 -17.73 -15.20
CA GLU A 51 -3.77 -18.79 -15.96
C GLU A 51 -2.25 -18.54 -16.00
N ALA A 52 -1.82 -17.29 -16.17
CA ALA A 52 -0.41 -16.94 -16.08
C ALA A 52 0.17 -17.25 -14.69
N ALA A 53 -0.57 -16.99 -13.61
CA ALA A 53 -0.15 -17.30 -12.24
C ALA A 53 -0.05 -18.82 -12.01
N LYS A 54 -1.03 -19.61 -12.47
CA LYS A 54 -1.00 -21.07 -12.39
C LYS A 54 0.22 -21.62 -13.14
N LYS A 55 0.43 -21.13 -14.38
CA LYS A 55 1.60 -21.54 -15.18
C LYS A 55 2.91 -21.20 -14.47
N ALA A 56 3.03 -20.05 -13.84
CA ALA A 56 4.23 -19.68 -13.09
C ALA A 56 4.50 -20.62 -11.91
N ILE A 57 3.45 -21.12 -11.24
CA ILE A 57 3.58 -22.14 -10.19
C ILE A 57 4.08 -23.46 -10.79
N ASP A 58 3.48 -23.93 -11.90
CA ASP A 58 3.86 -25.16 -12.58
C ASP A 58 5.30 -25.10 -13.12
N ASP A 59 5.73 -23.92 -13.58
CA ASP A 59 7.10 -23.65 -14.05
C ASP A 59 8.11 -23.44 -12.88
N ASN A 60 7.68 -23.62 -11.62
CA ASN A 60 8.51 -23.48 -10.42
C ASN A 60 9.10 -22.07 -10.22
N PHE A 61 8.36 -21.01 -10.53
CA PHE A 61 8.69 -19.62 -10.17
C PHE A 61 8.55 -19.36 -8.67
N SER A 62 8.97 -20.29 -7.84
CA SER A 62 8.86 -20.25 -6.37
C SER A 62 10.22 -20.07 -5.68
N ARG A 63 11.27 -19.76 -6.42
CA ARG A 63 12.62 -19.48 -5.91
C ARG A 63 12.79 -17.99 -5.60
N TYR A 64 13.90 -17.62 -4.96
CA TYR A 64 14.23 -16.22 -4.71
C TYR A 64 14.27 -15.42 -6.01
N SER A 65 13.53 -14.33 -6.04
CA SER A 65 13.59 -13.34 -7.11
C SER A 65 14.78 -12.37 -6.90
N PRO A 66 15.25 -11.70 -7.96
CA PRO A 66 16.14 -10.55 -7.79
C PRO A 66 15.48 -9.49 -6.89
N VAL A 67 16.28 -8.82 -6.04
CA VAL A 67 15.79 -7.81 -5.08
C VAL A 67 14.89 -6.75 -5.72
N PRO A 68 15.22 -6.15 -6.89
CA PRO A 68 14.36 -5.16 -7.52
C PRO A 68 13.18 -5.77 -8.31
N GLY A 69 13.01 -7.07 -8.32
CA GLY A 69 12.02 -7.79 -9.13
C GLY A 69 12.57 -8.36 -10.43
N TYR A 70 11.82 -9.25 -11.06
CA TYR A 70 12.19 -9.88 -12.33
C TYR A 70 12.38 -8.82 -13.42
N MET A 71 13.39 -9.02 -14.25
CA MET A 71 13.76 -8.08 -15.31
C MET A 71 12.62 -7.84 -16.30
N ASP A 72 11.92 -8.91 -16.69
CA ASP A 72 10.82 -8.79 -17.67
C ASP A 72 9.63 -8.00 -17.11
N LEU A 73 9.33 -8.15 -15.82
CA LEU A 73 8.32 -7.32 -15.15
C LEU A 73 8.75 -5.85 -15.11
N ARG A 74 10.02 -5.57 -14.78
CA ARG A 74 10.56 -4.20 -14.74
C ARG A 74 10.53 -3.55 -16.13
N LYS A 75 10.87 -4.30 -17.20
CA LYS A 75 10.72 -3.83 -18.60
C LYS A 75 9.27 -3.51 -18.95
N ALA A 76 8.33 -4.39 -18.55
CA ALA A 76 6.90 -4.17 -18.79
C ALA A 76 6.39 -2.91 -18.04
N ILE A 77 6.85 -2.66 -16.81
CA ILE A 77 6.53 -1.44 -16.06
C ILE A 77 7.07 -0.20 -16.75
N VAL A 78 8.33 -0.22 -17.19
CA VAL A 78 8.93 0.90 -17.96
C VAL A 78 8.13 1.19 -19.23
N ALA A 79 7.79 0.16 -20.00
CA ALA A 79 6.98 0.31 -21.21
C ALA A 79 5.59 0.91 -20.90
N LYS A 80 4.93 0.45 -19.82
CA LYS A 80 3.65 1.00 -19.37
C LYS A 80 3.77 2.48 -18.99
N LEU A 81 4.76 2.85 -18.19
CA LEU A 81 4.97 4.24 -17.75
C LEU A 81 5.22 5.16 -18.95
N LYS A 82 6.00 4.69 -19.93
CA LYS A 82 6.26 5.46 -21.15
C LYS A 82 5.01 5.64 -22.01
N ASN A 83 4.29 4.57 -22.28
CA ASN A 83 3.19 4.56 -23.23
C ASN A 83 1.90 5.19 -22.68
N GLU A 84 1.62 5.01 -21.38
CA GLU A 84 0.36 5.43 -20.76
C GLU A 84 0.49 6.71 -19.92
N ASN A 85 1.68 7.00 -19.40
CA ASN A 85 1.90 8.11 -18.48
C ASN A 85 2.87 9.17 -19.03
N ALA A 86 3.49 8.94 -20.21
CA ALA A 86 4.53 9.81 -20.80
C ALA A 86 5.74 10.02 -19.86
N LEU A 87 6.05 9.00 -19.02
CA LEU A 87 7.18 9.02 -18.11
C LEU A 87 8.28 8.10 -18.64
N ASP A 88 9.49 8.63 -18.73
CA ASP A 88 10.65 7.89 -19.25
C ASP A 88 11.58 7.48 -18.09
N TYR A 89 11.60 6.17 -17.81
CA TYR A 89 12.44 5.56 -16.78
C TYR A 89 13.24 4.41 -17.39
N SER A 90 14.38 4.14 -16.78
CA SER A 90 15.16 2.91 -17.04
C SER A 90 14.73 1.78 -16.10
N THR A 91 15.07 0.55 -16.45
CA THR A 91 14.78 -0.59 -15.56
C THR A 91 15.52 -0.50 -14.21
N ASN A 92 16.62 0.25 -14.13
CA ASN A 92 17.37 0.42 -12.87
C ASN A 92 16.69 1.37 -11.88
N GLU A 93 15.69 2.12 -12.35
CA GLU A 93 14.87 3.03 -11.54
C GLU A 93 13.56 2.38 -11.07
N ILE A 94 13.37 1.09 -11.36
CA ILE A 94 12.17 0.33 -10.99
C ILE A 94 12.50 -0.66 -9.87
N LEU A 95 11.76 -0.54 -8.78
CA LEU A 95 11.72 -1.50 -7.67
C LEU A 95 10.31 -2.03 -7.51
N VAL A 96 10.15 -3.35 -7.61
CA VAL A 96 8.87 -4.03 -7.43
C VAL A 96 8.68 -4.38 -5.96
N SER A 97 7.51 -4.06 -5.41
CA SER A 97 7.14 -4.33 -4.01
C SER A 97 5.77 -5.00 -3.91
N ASN A 98 5.45 -5.56 -2.74
CA ASN A 98 4.17 -6.23 -2.49
C ASN A 98 3.04 -5.20 -2.27
N GLY A 99 2.62 -4.56 -3.35
CA GLY A 99 1.57 -3.55 -3.38
C GLY A 99 2.03 -2.14 -3.02
N ALA A 100 1.19 -1.16 -3.35
CA ALA A 100 1.47 0.26 -3.15
C ALA A 100 1.74 0.63 -1.68
N LYS A 101 1.09 -0.06 -0.73
CA LYS A 101 1.33 0.17 0.70
C LYS A 101 2.80 -0.03 1.07
N GLN A 102 3.41 -1.12 0.58
CA GLN A 102 4.82 -1.39 0.84
C GLN A 102 5.72 -0.37 0.13
N CYS A 103 5.39 0.02 -1.11
CA CYS A 103 6.15 1.04 -1.84
C CYS A 103 6.22 2.35 -1.05
N VAL A 104 5.07 2.86 -0.60
CA VAL A 104 5.00 4.12 0.16
C VAL A 104 5.72 3.99 1.51
N CYS A 105 5.51 2.87 2.21
CA CYS A 105 6.17 2.63 3.50
C CYS A 105 7.69 2.60 3.35
N ASN A 106 8.20 1.87 2.33
CA ASN A 106 9.63 1.79 2.05
C ASN A 106 10.22 3.16 1.67
N ALA A 107 9.51 3.94 0.85
CA ALA A 107 9.94 5.29 0.47
C ALA A 107 10.03 6.21 1.69
N VAL A 108 9.00 6.22 2.55
CA VAL A 108 9.02 7.02 3.79
C VAL A 108 10.14 6.58 4.72
N MET A 109 10.31 5.25 4.93
CA MET A 109 11.39 4.72 5.77
C MET A 109 12.80 5.02 5.23
N ALA A 110 12.95 5.17 3.92
CA ALA A 110 14.23 5.47 3.28
C ALA A 110 14.57 6.97 3.27
N LEU A 111 13.57 7.85 3.31
CA LEU A 111 13.75 9.28 3.10
C LEU A 111 13.57 10.11 4.38
N VAL A 112 12.86 9.60 5.39
CA VAL A 112 12.45 10.38 6.57
C VAL A 112 13.26 9.96 7.80
N ASN A 113 13.97 10.92 8.39
CA ASN A 113 14.65 10.75 9.66
C ASN A 113 13.74 11.07 10.86
N PRO A 114 14.09 10.59 12.07
CA PRO A 114 13.34 10.95 13.27
C PRO A 114 13.26 12.48 13.47
N GLY A 115 12.05 12.99 13.66
CA GLY A 115 11.78 14.41 13.87
C GLY A 115 11.53 15.24 12.61
N GLU A 116 11.79 14.69 11.42
CA GLU A 116 11.47 15.37 10.16
C GLU A 116 9.96 15.39 9.89
N GLU A 117 9.50 16.40 9.18
CA GLU A 117 8.09 16.61 8.86
C GLU A 117 7.75 16.09 7.47
N VAL A 118 6.56 15.48 7.36
CA VAL A 118 6.01 15.02 6.08
C VAL A 118 4.64 15.64 5.89
N ILE A 119 4.48 16.42 4.83
CA ILE A 119 3.20 17.04 4.47
C ILE A 119 2.27 16.00 3.87
N ILE A 120 1.04 15.92 4.39
CA ILE A 120 0.00 15.01 3.92
C ILE A 120 -1.26 15.82 3.62
N PRO A 121 -1.61 16.01 2.34
CA PRO A 121 -2.86 16.66 1.96
C PRO A 121 -4.08 15.85 2.42
N ALA A 122 -5.07 16.51 3.03
CA ALA A 122 -6.35 15.90 3.40
C ALA A 122 -7.42 16.25 2.34
N PRO A 123 -8.32 15.28 2.00
CA PRO A 123 -8.49 13.94 2.58
C PRO A 123 -7.40 12.94 2.16
N TYR A 124 -7.01 12.06 3.06
CA TYR A 124 -5.93 11.10 2.83
C TYR A 124 -6.29 9.70 3.33
N TRP A 125 -5.56 8.69 2.83
CA TRP A 125 -5.67 7.33 3.34
C TRP A 125 -5.07 7.22 4.74
N VAL A 126 -5.80 6.60 5.65
CA VAL A 126 -5.47 6.48 7.09
C VAL A 126 -4.09 5.90 7.39
N SER A 127 -3.48 5.19 6.45
CA SER A 127 -2.15 4.58 6.63
C SER A 127 -1.00 5.57 6.47
N TYR A 128 -1.16 6.67 5.73
CA TYR A 128 -0.05 7.61 5.48
C TYR A 128 0.54 8.22 6.76
N PRO A 129 -0.26 8.79 7.68
CA PRO A 129 0.30 9.31 8.93
C PRO A 129 0.97 8.22 9.78
N GLN A 130 0.48 6.98 9.73
CA GLN A 130 1.05 5.87 10.49
C GLN A 130 2.43 5.45 9.94
N MET A 131 2.63 5.48 8.62
CA MET A 131 3.92 5.21 7.99
C MET A 131 4.96 6.27 8.38
N VAL A 132 4.58 7.54 8.41
CA VAL A 132 5.44 8.65 8.86
C VAL A 132 5.84 8.47 10.32
N LYS A 133 4.88 8.18 11.20
CA LYS A 133 5.15 7.90 12.63
C LYS A 133 6.04 6.67 12.82
N LEU A 134 5.87 5.62 11.99
CA LEU A 134 6.69 4.42 12.01
C LEU A 134 8.16 4.74 11.69
N ALA A 135 8.40 5.64 10.75
CA ALA A 135 9.73 6.15 10.43
C ALA A 135 10.33 7.07 11.51
N GLY A 136 9.51 7.53 12.46
CA GLY A 136 9.91 8.49 13.49
C GLY A 136 9.67 9.94 13.10
N GLY A 137 9.09 10.19 11.93
CA GLY A 137 8.74 11.52 11.44
C GLY A 137 7.43 12.06 12.04
N THR A 138 7.14 13.32 11.74
CA THR A 138 5.94 14.05 12.17
C THR A 138 5.02 14.29 10.97
N PRO A 139 3.80 13.72 10.94
CA PRO A 139 2.86 14.01 9.87
C PRO A 139 2.26 15.42 10.04
N VAL A 140 2.38 16.25 9.02
CA VAL A 140 1.79 17.60 8.95
C VAL A 140 0.60 17.54 7.99
N ILE A 141 -0.60 17.64 8.54
CA ILE A 141 -1.83 17.55 7.76
C ILE A 141 -2.19 18.92 7.21
N VAL A 142 -2.37 19.01 5.90
CA VAL A 142 -2.80 20.22 5.20
C VAL A 142 -4.17 19.98 4.59
N ASN A 143 -5.15 20.82 4.94
CA ASN A 143 -6.47 20.72 4.32
C ASN A 143 -6.38 21.13 2.84
N ALA A 144 -6.87 20.25 1.97
CA ALA A 144 -7.05 20.49 0.55
C ALA A 144 -8.55 20.31 0.23
N GLY A 145 -9.38 21.23 0.73
CA GLY A 145 -10.83 21.20 0.51
C GLY A 145 -11.22 21.83 -0.83
N PHE A 146 -12.47 21.62 -1.25
CA PHE A 146 -13.02 22.14 -2.50
C PHE A 146 -12.95 23.68 -2.65
N GLU A 147 -12.69 24.41 -1.57
CA GLU A 147 -12.56 25.87 -1.59
C GLU A 147 -11.13 26.35 -1.91
N GLN A 148 -10.20 25.42 -2.15
CA GLN A 148 -8.76 25.69 -2.35
C GLN A 148 -8.25 25.30 -3.73
N ASP A 149 -9.16 25.05 -4.70
CA ASP A 149 -8.85 24.84 -6.11
C ASP A 149 -8.48 26.15 -6.82
#